data_941d6c43639f3fd0ec20b3db22aa410b
#
_entry.id   941d6c43639f3fd0ec20b3db22aa410b
#
_cell.length_a   1.000
_cell.length_b   1.000
_cell.length_c   1.000
_cell.angle_alpha   90.00
_cell.angle_beta   90.00
_cell.angle_gamma   90.00
#
_symmetry.space_group_name_H-M   'P 1'
#
loop_
_entity.id
_entity.type
_entity.pdbx_description
1 polymer ?
#
loop_
_entity_poly.entity_id
_entity_poly.type
_entity_poly.pdbx_seq_one_letter_code
_entity_poly.pdbx_strand_id
1 'polypeptide(L)'
;MNFMNKLAGNEYVGFSNATFQSERESGDRNFAIGYYLKEKKCFPEGTDMTSILDLYFQLCSIEVTCESASVMAATLANGGFCPITGERVLGPEAVRNTLSLMHSCGMYDFSGQFAFHVGLPAKSGVAGGILLVVPNVMGIMCWSPPLDKLGNSVRGIQFCTDLVSLCNFHNYDNLKHFVKKLDPRREGGDQRVKSVINLLFAAYTGDVSALRRFALSSMDMEQRDYDSRTALHVAAAEGHVEVVKFLLEACRVNPVPKDRWGNTPMEEAVHFGHHDVVTMLQDYNNKYSPPGGATEDKEKEISEKNIDGLL
;
A
#
# COMPACT_ATOMS: atom_id res chain seq x y z
N MET A 1 -21.69 -25.04 -8.29
CA MET A 1 -20.98 -24.56 -9.50
C MET A 1 -21.44 -23.17 -9.94
N ASN A 2 -22.73 -22.91 -10.17
CA ASN A 2 -23.21 -21.60 -10.68
C ASN A 2 -22.70 -20.38 -9.86
N PHE A 3 -22.74 -20.48 -8.54
CA PHE A 3 -22.19 -19.43 -7.65
C PHE A 3 -20.67 -19.21 -7.85
N MET A 4 -19.89 -20.30 -7.96
CA MET A 4 -18.45 -20.22 -8.16
C MET A 4 -18.10 -19.62 -9.54
N ASN A 5 -18.88 -19.95 -10.57
CA ASN A 5 -18.71 -19.31 -11.90
C ASN A 5 -18.94 -17.80 -11.84
N LYS A 6 -19.97 -17.34 -11.13
CA LYS A 6 -20.22 -15.91 -10.95
C LYS A 6 -19.11 -15.22 -10.16
N LEU A 7 -18.60 -15.90 -9.11
CA LEU A 7 -17.50 -15.39 -8.30
C LEU A 7 -16.21 -15.25 -9.12
N ALA A 8 -15.98 -16.16 -10.07
CA ALA A 8 -14.86 -16.16 -11.01
C ALA A 8 -15.07 -15.28 -12.25
N GLY A 9 -16.17 -14.54 -12.36
CA GLY A 9 -16.45 -13.71 -13.53
C GLY A 9 -16.65 -14.52 -14.82
N ASN A 10 -17.16 -15.74 -14.69
CA ASN A 10 -17.32 -16.74 -15.76
C ASN A 10 -16.00 -17.29 -16.35
N GLU A 11 -14.88 -17.04 -15.68
CA GLU A 11 -13.63 -17.75 -15.96
C GLU A 11 -13.74 -19.23 -15.56
N TYR A 12 -12.80 -20.06 -16.03
CA TYR A 12 -12.87 -21.50 -15.86
C TYR A 12 -12.99 -21.92 -14.38
N VAL A 13 -14.04 -22.68 -14.09
CA VAL A 13 -14.25 -23.39 -12.83
C VAL A 13 -14.71 -24.82 -13.17
N GLY A 14 -13.86 -25.78 -12.87
CA GLY A 14 -14.11 -27.19 -13.09
C GLY A 14 -14.44 -27.96 -11.82
N PHE A 15 -14.60 -29.28 -11.97
CA PHE A 15 -14.84 -30.20 -10.88
C PHE A 15 -14.15 -31.54 -11.15
N SER A 16 -13.39 -32.03 -10.18
CA SER A 16 -12.72 -33.32 -10.26
C SER A 16 -13.49 -34.38 -9.48
N ASN A 17 -14.18 -35.28 -10.18
CA ASN A 17 -14.86 -36.36 -9.54
C ASN A 17 -13.88 -37.36 -8.89
N ALA A 18 -12.68 -37.54 -9.47
CA ALA A 18 -11.65 -38.38 -8.90
C ALA A 18 -11.17 -37.86 -7.53
N THR A 19 -10.95 -36.53 -7.42
CA THR A 19 -10.60 -35.88 -6.16
C THR A 19 -11.73 -36.04 -5.16
N PHE A 20 -12.98 -35.82 -5.56
CA PHE A 20 -14.15 -35.98 -4.67
C PHE A 20 -14.23 -37.39 -4.06
N GLN A 21 -14.09 -38.44 -4.88
CA GLN A 21 -14.12 -39.81 -4.38
C GLN A 21 -12.95 -40.09 -3.42
N SER A 22 -11.75 -39.65 -3.75
CA SER A 22 -10.58 -39.80 -2.89
C SER A 22 -10.72 -39.08 -1.55
N GLU A 23 -11.20 -37.82 -1.56
CA GLU A 23 -11.46 -37.03 -0.34
C GLU A 23 -12.51 -37.72 0.55
N ARG A 24 -13.57 -38.25 -0.06
CA ARG A 24 -14.64 -38.96 0.64
C ARG A 24 -14.16 -40.26 1.27
N GLU A 25 -13.35 -41.03 0.55
CA GLU A 25 -12.79 -42.32 1.04
C GLU A 25 -11.78 -42.11 2.17
N SER A 26 -11.02 -41.02 2.16
CA SER A 26 -10.02 -40.66 3.17
C SER A 26 -10.50 -39.74 4.26
N GLY A 27 -11.82 -39.47 4.34
CA GLY A 27 -12.44 -38.42 5.15
C GLY A 27 -12.62 -38.69 6.65
N ASP A 28 -12.09 -39.77 7.20
CA ASP A 28 -12.30 -40.21 8.61
C ASP A 28 -12.11 -39.07 9.63
N ARG A 29 -11.03 -38.29 9.46
CA ARG A 29 -10.75 -37.12 10.34
C ARG A 29 -11.86 -36.07 10.24
N ASN A 30 -12.39 -35.81 9.05
CA ASN A 30 -13.45 -34.84 8.83
C ASN A 30 -14.75 -35.33 9.47
N PHE A 31 -15.07 -36.62 9.38
CA PHE A 31 -16.20 -37.21 10.10
C PHE A 31 -16.03 -37.09 11.63
N ALA A 32 -14.86 -37.41 12.17
CA ALA A 32 -14.58 -37.27 13.61
C ALA A 32 -14.77 -35.81 14.09
N ILE A 33 -14.24 -34.83 13.36
CA ILE A 33 -14.44 -33.41 13.65
C ILE A 33 -15.92 -33.04 13.52
N GLY A 34 -16.59 -33.48 12.47
CA GLY A 34 -18.02 -33.23 12.26
C GLY A 34 -18.88 -33.74 13.42
N TYR A 35 -18.66 -34.97 13.88
CA TYR A 35 -19.37 -35.52 15.03
C TYR A 35 -19.04 -34.80 16.34
N TYR A 36 -17.80 -34.37 16.55
CA TYR A 36 -17.41 -33.54 17.68
C TYR A 36 -18.16 -32.21 17.68
N LEU A 37 -18.24 -31.52 16.53
CA LEU A 37 -19.01 -30.27 16.39
C LEU A 37 -20.52 -30.51 16.59
N LYS A 38 -21.04 -31.66 16.18
CA LYS A 38 -22.42 -32.03 16.40
C LYS A 38 -22.72 -32.23 17.89
N GLU A 39 -21.81 -32.91 18.62
CA GLU A 39 -21.89 -33.04 20.08
C GLU A 39 -21.93 -31.67 20.76
N LYS A 40 -21.13 -30.71 20.30
CA LYS A 40 -21.10 -29.31 20.79
C LYS A 40 -22.28 -28.46 20.30
N LYS A 41 -23.27 -29.06 19.62
CA LYS A 41 -24.47 -28.37 19.11
C LYS A 41 -24.15 -27.20 18.15
N CYS A 42 -23.08 -27.33 17.37
CA CYS A 42 -22.68 -26.33 16.38
C CYS A 42 -23.51 -26.38 15.09
N PHE A 43 -24.30 -27.43 14.89
CA PHE A 43 -25.20 -27.60 13.74
C PHE A 43 -26.65 -27.48 14.15
N PRO A 44 -27.55 -27.09 13.22
CA PRO A 44 -29.00 -27.18 13.43
C PRO A 44 -29.47 -28.58 13.80
N GLU A 45 -30.58 -28.68 14.50
CA GLU A 45 -31.22 -29.99 14.81
C GLU A 45 -31.61 -30.71 13.52
N GLY A 46 -31.44 -32.02 13.48
CA GLY A 46 -31.73 -32.85 12.32
C GLY A 46 -30.67 -32.85 11.23
N THR A 47 -29.53 -32.21 11.45
CA THR A 47 -28.42 -32.17 10.47
C THR A 47 -27.88 -33.56 10.20
N ASP A 48 -27.90 -33.96 8.91
CA ASP A 48 -27.22 -35.17 8.42
C ASP A 48 -25.74 -34.89 8.12
N MET A 49 -24.89 -35.59 8.89
CA MET A 49 -23.42 -35.41 8.78
C MET A 49 -22.86 -35.84 7.44
N THR A 50 -23.45 -36.88 6.84
CA THR A 50 -22.99 -37.38 5.53
C THR A 50 -23.20 -36.34 4.44
N SER A 51 -24.40 -35.77 4.40
CA SER A 51 -24.73 -34.72 3.41
C SER A 51 -23.88 -33.48 3.56
N ILE A 52 -23.57 -33.03 4.81
CA ILE A 52 -22.72 -31.88 5.05
C ILE A 52 -21.27 -32.16 4.59
N LEU A 53 -20.74 -33.33 4.93
CA LEU A 53 -19.38 -33.70 4.55
C LEU A 53 -19.26 -33.97 3.05
N ASP A 54 -20.28 -34.56 2.43
CA ASP A 54 -20.32 -34.69 0.97
C ASP A 54 -20.26 -33.30 0.29
N LEU A 55 -20.98 -32.29 0.79
CA LEU A 55 -20.88 -30.92 0.30
C LEU A 55 -19.46 -30.36 0.50
N TYR A 56 -18.86 -30.58 1.68
CA TYR A 56 -17.49 -30.15 1.97
C TYR A 56 -16.49 -30.77 0.99
N PHE A 57 -16.55 -32.10 0.75
CA PHE A 57 -15.68 -32.80 -0.19
C PHE A 57 -15.90 -32.34 -1.64
N GLN A 58 -17.15 -32.00 -2.02
CA GLN A 58 -17.43 -31.40 -3.32
C GLN A 58 -16.73 -30.04 -3.47
N LEU A 59 -16.79 -29.18 -2.45
CA LEU A 59 -16.12 -27.88 -2.46
C LEU A 59 -14.60 -28.02 -2.52
N CYS A 60 -14.02 -29.02 -1.87
CA CYS A 60 -12.60 -29.34 -1.94
C CYS A 60 -12.15 -29.90 -3.32
N SER A 61 -13.08 -30.29 -4.16
CA SER A 61 -12.83 -30.92 -5.47
C SER A 61 -13.09 -29.98 -6.64
N ILE A 62 -13.30 -28.69 -6.36
CA ILE A 62 -13.43 -27.65 -7.37
C ILE A 62 -12.04 -27.38 -7.96
N GLU A 63 -11.96 -27.36 -9.28
CA GLU A 63 -10.74 -27.03 -10.04
C GLU A 63 -10.80 -25.59 -10.53
N VAL A 64 -9.71 -24.88 -10.38
CA VAL A 64 -9.56 -23.49 -10.80
C VAL A 64 -8.22 -23.28 -11.50
N THR A 65 -8.13 -22.26 -12.33
CA THR A 65 -6.85 -21.71 -12.80
C THR A 65 -6.38 -20.58 -11.92
N CYS A 66 -5.14 -20.13 -12.07
CA CYS A 66 -4.67 -18.94 -11.37
C CYS A 66 -5.51 -17.70 -11.75
N GLU A 67 -5.90 -17.59 -13.02
CA GLU A 67 -6.75 -16.52 -13.54
C GLU A 67 -8.12 -16.52 -12.86
N SER A 68 -8.84 -17.65 -12.89
CA SER A 68 -10.19 -17.71 -12.28
C SER A 68 -10.17 -17.48 -10.78
N ALA A 69 -9.18 -18.05 -10.08
CA ALA A 69 -9.04 -17.85 -8.63
C ALA A 69 -8.61 -16.42 -8.27
N SER A 70 -7.80 -15.74 -9.11
CA SER A 70 -7.46 -14.34 -8.90
C SER A 70 -8.69 -13.42 -9.07
N VAL A 71 -9.60 -13.74 -10.00
CA VAL A 71 -10.88 -13.03 -10.14
C VAL A 71 -11.77 -13.25 -8.90
N MET A 72 -11.82 -14.48 -8.36
CA MET A 72 -12.53 -14.76 -7.10
C MET A 72 -11.98 -13.90 -5.95
N ALA A 73 -10.64 -13.83 -5.82
CA ALA A 73 -9.99 -12.99 -4.83
C ALA A 73 -10.26 -11.50 -5.06
N ALA A 74 -10.27 -11.05 -6.32
CA ALA A 74 -10.57 -9.67 -6.69
C ALA A 74 -12.04 -9.30 -6.42
N THR A 75 -12.97 -10.24 -6.60
CA THR A 75 -14.39 -10.05 -6.20
C THR A 75 -14.52 -9.81 -4.69
N LEU A 76 -13.75 -10.54 -3.88
CA LEU A 76 -13.68 -10.29 -2.42
C LEU A 76 -13.01 -8.94 -2.13
N ALA A 77 -11.90 -8.61 -2.81
CA ALA A 77 -11.21 -7.33 -2.65
C ALA A 77 -12.10 -6.13 -3.01
N ASN A 78 -13.00 -6.31 -3.96
CA ASN A 78 -13.94 -5.30 -4.47
C ASN A 78 -15.31 -5.31 -3.74
N GLY A 79 -15.35 -5.79 -2.50
CA GLY A 79 -16.56 -5.74 -1.68
C GLY A 79 -17.71 -6.61 -2.17
N GLY A 80 -17.42 -7.67 -2.94
CA GLY A 80 -18.40 -8.63 -3.46
C GLY A 80 -18.91 -8.34 -4.86
N PHE A 81 -18.40 -7.32 -5.54
CA PHE A 81 -18.66 -7.04 -6.95
C PHE A 81 -17.56 -7.68 -7.81
N CYS A 82 -17.96 -8.52 -8.74
CA CYS A 82 -17.01 -9.10 -9.70
C CYS A 82 -16.43 -8.00 -10.61
N PRO A 83 -15.10 -7.82 -10.67
CA PRO A 83 -14.52 -6.73 -11.47
C PRO A 83 -14.63 -6.97 -12.98
N ILE A 84 -14.83 -8.23 -13.41
CA ILE A 84 -14.98 -8.58 -14.84
C ILE A 84 -16.41 -8.32 -15.31
N THR A 85 -17.42 -8.79 -14.56
CA THR A 85 -18.82 -8.72 -14.99
C THR A 85 -19.57 -7.50 -14.42
N GLY A 86 -19.04 -6.85 -13.39
CA GLY A 86 -19.74 -5.80 -12.64
C GLY A 86 -20.90 -6.32 -11.77
N GLU A 87 -21.19 -7.63 -11.79
CA GLU A 87 -22.29 -8.22 -11.04
C GLU A 87 -21.95 -8.27 -9.54
N ARG A 88 -22.94 -7.96 -8.71
CA ARG A 88 -22.84 -8.18 -7.27
C ARG A 88 -23.06 -9.66 -6.96
N VAL A 89 -22.00 -10.35 -6.55
CA VAL A 89 -22.02 -11.79 -6.25
C VAL A 89 -22.21 -12.06 -4.76
N LEU A 90 -21.64 -11.21 -3.91
CA LEU A 90 -21.67 -11.35 -2.45
C LEU A 90 -22.19 -10.07 -1.78
N GLY A 91 -22.92 -10.25 -0.67
CA GLY A 91 -23.26 -9.14 0.21
C GLY A 91 -22.07 -8.67 1.06
N PRO A 92 -22.05 -7.40 1.51
CA PRO A 92 -20.92 -6.82 2.24
C PRO A 92 -20.61 -7.55 3.55
N GLU A 93 -21.63 -8.05 4.23
CA GLU A 93 -21.45 -8.83 5.46
C GLU A 93 -20.75 -10.17 5.20
N ALA A 94 -21.14 -10.88 4.14
CA ALA A 94 -20.48 -12.13 3.74
C ALA A 94 -19.02 -11.90 3.39
N VAL A 95 -18.70 -10.82 2.64
CA VAL A 95 -17.33 -10.45 2.31
C VAL A 95 -16.52 -10.17 3.59
N ARG A 96 -17.05 -9.32 4.47
CA ARG A 96 -16.39 -9.00 5.75
C ARG A 96 -16.09 -10.26 6.57
N ASN A 97 -17.09 -11.14 6.72
CA ASN A 97 -16.95 -12.36 7.51
C ASN A 97 -15.94 -13.32 6.86
N THR A 98 -15.97 -13.48 5.53
CA THR A 98 -15.01 -14.31 4.78
C THR A 98 -13.59 -13.80 4.95
N LEU A 99 -13.35 -12.50 4.72
CA LEU A 99 -12.02 -11.90 4.88
C LEU A 99 -11.51 -11.97 6.32
N SER A 100 -12.39 -11.82 7.31
CA SER A 100 -12.03 -11.96 8.73
C SER A 100 -11.59 -13.40 9.08
N LEU A 101 -12.29 -14.41 8.57
CA LEU A 101 -11.91 -15.81 8.73
C LEU A 101 -10.62 -16.15 7.99
N MET A 102 -10.45 -15.64 6.78
CA MET A 102 -9.20 -15.80 6.03
C MET A 102 -8.01 -15.19 6.77
N HIS A 103 -8.20 -14.03 7.38
CA HIS A 103 -7.14 -13.35 8.15
C HIS A 103 -6.75 -14.12 9.41
N SER A 104 -7.74 -14.65 10.16
CA SER A 104 -7.50 -15.32 11.45
C SER A 104 -7.12 -16.79 11.33
N CYS A 105 -7.63 -17.52 10.31
CA CYS A 105 -7.57 -18.98 10.22
C CYS A 105 -7.20 -19.50 8.83
N GLY A 106 -6.83 -18.64 7.88
CA GLY A 106 -6.70 -19.04 6.47
C GLY A 106 -5.45 -19.83 6.11
N MET A 107 -4.42 -19.83 6.98
CA MET A 107 -3.10 -20.37 6.68
C MET A 107 -2.68 -21.54 7.61
N TYR A 108 -3.63 -22.37 8.00
CA TYR A 108 -3.43 -23.47 8.95
C TYR A 108 -2.76 -22.99 10.25
N ASP A 109 -1.84 -23.78 10.83
CA ASP A 109 -1.15 -23.41 12.07
C ASP A 109 -0.20 -22.22 11.90
N PHE A 110 0.03 -21.74 10.68
CA PHE A 110 0.82 -20.56 10.36
C PHE A 110 -0.01 -19.27 10.36
N SER A 111 -1.33 -19.33 10.57
CA SER A 111 -2.23 -18.18 10.42
C SER A 111 -1.83 -16.97 11.28
N GLY A 112 -1.47 -17.18 12.54
CA GLY A 112 -1.05 -16.10 13.43
C GLY A 112 0.26 -15.43 12.97
N GLN A 113 1.25 -16.23 12.55
CA GLN A 113 2.51 -15.72 12.00
C GLN A 113 2.30 -15.01 10.67
N PHE A 114 1.45 -15.55 9.80
CA PHE A 114 1.12 -14.91 8.54
C PHE A 114 0.42 -13.56 8.76
N ALA A 115 -0.53 -13.48 9.68
CA ALA A 115 -1.18 -12.21 10.06
C ALA A 115 -0.18 -11.18 10.59
N PHE A 116 0.85 -11.61 11.32
CA PHE A 116 1.91 -10.73 11.84
C PHE A 116 2.86 -10.25 10.74
N HIS A 117 3.33 -11.15 9.86
CA HIS A 117 4.35 -10.81 8.86
C HIS A 117 3.77 -10.19 7.59
N VAL A 118 2.61 -10.68 7.13
CA VAL A 118 1.96 -10.27 5.87
C VAL A 118 0.78 -9.35 6.11
N GLY A 119 -0.01 -9.61 7.16
CA GLY A 119 -1.10 -8.75 7.61
C GLY A 119 -2.26 -8.60 6.61
N LEU A 120 -2.48 -9.60 5.74
CA LEU A 120 -3.53 -9.62 4.72
C LEU A 120 -4.37 -10.89 4.84
N PRO A 121 -5.66 -10.85 4.47
CA PRO A 121 -6.49 -12.04 4.35
C PRO A 121 -5.94 -12.99 3.28
N ALA A 122 -5.73 -14.26 3.64
CA ALA A 122 -5.26 -15.27 2.71
C ALA A 122 -5.89 -16.63 3.02
N LYS A 123 -5.94 -17.52 2.02
CA LYS A 123 -6.35 -18.91 2.17
C LYS A 123 -5.38 -19.84 1.45
N SER A 124 -4.79 -20.75 2.20
CA SER A 124 -3.91 -21.79 1.69
C SER A 124 -4.69 -23.05 1.27
N GLY A 125 -4.17 -23.72 0.27
CA GLY A 125 -4.68 -24.99 -0.21
C GLY A 125 -3.58 -26.04 -0.34
N VAL A 126 -3.88 -27.30 -0.03
CA VAL A 126 -2.94 -28.43 -0.08
C VAL A 126 -2.43 -28.75 -1.49
N ALA A 127 -3.07 -28.21 -2.53
CA ALA A 127 -2.58 -28.27 -3.91
C ALA A 127 -1.42 -27.28 -4.18
N GLY A 128 -1.00 -26.48 -3.19
CA GLY A 128 0.07 -25.49 -3.31
C GLY A 128 -0.41 -24.10 -3.71
N GLY A 129 -1.72 -23.83 -3.61
CA GLY A 129 -2.30 -22.54 -3.88
C GLY A 129 -2.35 -21.65 -2.65
N ILE A 130 -2.14 -20.33 -2.83
CA ILE A 130 -2.47 -19.30 -1.85
C ILE A 130 -3.31 -18.23 -2.55
N LEU A 131 -4.55 -18.09 -2.10
CA LEU A 131 -5.45 -17.03 -2.50
C LEU A 131 -5.28 -15.87 -1.52
N LEU A 132 -4.80 -14.72 -2.00
CA LEU A 132 -4.50 -13.53 -1.21
C LEU A 132 -5.40 -12.38 -1.62
N VAL A 133 -5.91 -11.64 -0.65
CA VAL A 133 -6.77 -10.48 -0.89
C VAL A 133 -6.12 -9.23 -0.33
N VAL A 134 -5.92 -8.23 -1.18
CA VAL A 134 -5.57 -6.88 -0.77
C VAL A 134 -6.83 -6.03 -0.88
N PRO A 135 -7.56 -5.76 0.24
CA PRO A 135 -8.85 -5.10 0.21
C PRO A 135 -8.79 -3.74 -0.51
N ASN A 136 -9.75 -3.49 -1.39
CA ASN A 136 -9.87 -2.29 -2.22
C ASN A 136 -8.72 -2.07 -3.23
N VAL A 137 -7.88 -3.09 -3.47
CA VAL A 137 -6.73 -2.97 -4.38
C VAL A 137 -6.74 -4.08 -5.42
N MET A 138 -6.56 -5.34 -4.98
CA MET A 138 -6.44 -6.48 -5.88
C MET A 138 -6.71 -7.82 -5.21
N GLY A 139 -7.01 -8.82 -6.03
CA GLY A 139 -6.97 -10.24 -5.67
C GLY A 139 -5.80 -10.94 -6.35
N ILE A 140 -5.16 -11.84 -5.64
CA ILE A 140 -3.98 -12.57 -6.12
C ILE A 140 -4.19 -14.05 -5.89
N MET A 141 -3.80 -14.87 -6.88
CA MET A 141 -3.64 -16.31 -6.74
C MET A 141 -2.21 -16.72 -7.06
N CYS A 142 -1.54 -17.34 -6.09
CA CYS A 142 -0.23 -17.96 -6.28
C CYS A 142 -0.37 -19.47 -6.29
N TRP A 143 0.33 -20.14 -7.19
CA TRP A 143 0.39 -21.60 -7.18
C TRP A 143 1.83 -22.07 -7.29
N SER A 144 2.26 -22.87 -6.31
CA SER A 144 3.54 -23.58 -6.28
C SER A 144 3.40 -24.83 -5.39
N PRO A 145 3.47 -26.04 -5.96
CA PRO A 145 3.17 -27.30 -5.26
C PRO A 145 4.03 -27.64 -4.04
N PRO A 146 5.34 -27.27 -3.96
CA PRO A 146 6.13 -27.59 -2.76
C PRO A 146 5.56 -26.96 -1.50
N LEU A 147 5.19 -27.80 -0.54
CA LEU A 147 4.62 -27.37 0.74
C LEU A 147 5.66 -27.41 1.86
N ASP A 148 5.49 -26.52 2.84
CA ASP A 148 6.20 -26.58 4.11
C ASP A 148 5.60 -27.65 5.07
N LYS A 149 6.18 -27.77 6.25
CA LYS A 149 5.71 -28.73 7.28
C LYS A 149 4.30 -28.43 7.80
N LEU A 150 3.80 -27.22 7.60
CA LEU A 150 2.48 -26.78 8.03
C LEU A 150 1.44 -26.87 6.90
N GLY A 151 1.83 -27.28 5.69
CA GLY A 151 0.95 -27.48 4.54
C GLY A 151 0.78 -26.25 3.65
N ASN A 152 1.59 -25.22 3.82
CA ASN A 152 1.53 -24.01 3.00
C ASN A 152 2.59 -24.04 1.90
N SER A 153 2.27 -23.43 0.74
CA SER A 153 3.23 -23.28 -0.36
C SER A 153 4.44 -22.45 0.10
N VAL A 154 5.65 -23.05 0.03
CA VAL A 154 6.90 -22.39 0.45
C VAL A 154 7.15 -21.10 -0.34
N ARG A 155 7.06 -21.19 -1.68
CA ARG A 155 7.27 -20.03 -2.56
C ARG A 155 6.13 -19.03 -2.46
N GLY A 156 4.89 -19.52 -2.24
CA GLY A 156 3.73 -18.65 -2.05
C GLY A 156 3.83 -17.80 -0.77
N ILE A 157 4.31 -18.38 0.35
CA ILE A 157 4.59 -17.62 1.59
C ILE A 157 5.68 -16.58 1.35
N GLN A 158 6.78 -16.97 0.69
CA GLN A 158 7.86 -16.04 0.37
C GLN A 158 7.37 -14.89 -0.51
N PHE A 159 6.61 -15.18 -1.55
CA PHE A 159 6.00 -14.15 -2.40
C PHE A 159 5.14 -13.16 -1.61
N CYS A 160 4.27 -13.66 -0.71
CA CYS A 160 3.42 -12.78 0.11
C CYS A 160 4.25 -11.87 1.03
N THR A 161 5.35 -12.40 1.60
CA THR A 161 6.27 -11.64 2.45
C THR A 161 7.01 -10.57 1.65
N ASP A 162 7.51 -10.91 0.47
CA ASP A 162 8.20 -9.96 -0.42
C ASP A 162 7.25 -8.87 -0.91
N LEU A 163 6.02 -9.24 -1.26
CA LEU A 163 4.98 -8.29 -1.70
C LEU A 163 4.75 -7.19 -0.67
N VAL A 164 4.56 -7.55 0.60
CA VAL A 164 4.31 -6.54 1.66
C VAL A 164 5.58 -5.84 2.11
N SER A 165 6.77 -6.36 1.82
CA SER A 165 8.03 -5.65 2.02
C SER A 165 8.20 -4.51 1.01
N LEU A 166 7.77 -4.73 -0.23
CA LEU A 166 7.87 -3.77 -1.34
C LEU A 166 6.69 -2.80 -1.39
N CYS A 167 5.48 -3.30 -1.10
CA CYS A 167 4.25 -2.54 -1.22
C CYS A 167 3.63 -2.24 0.16
N ASN A 168 2.98 -1.10 0.26
CA ASN A 168 2.31 -0.62 1.48
C ASN A 168 0.95 -1.31 1.68
N PHE A 169 0.95 -2.65 1.82
CA PHE A 169 -0.27 -3.46 1.89
C PHE A 169 -0.57 -4.06 3.25
N HIS A 170 0.42 -4.20 4.11
CA HIS A 170 0.18 -4.69 5.47
C HIS A 170 -0.84 -3.79 6.20
N ASN A 171 -1.80 -4.36 6.92
CA ASN A 171 -2.89 -3.63 7.58
C ASN A 171 -2.44 -2.44 8.42
N TYR A 172 -1.22 -2.50 8.97
CA TYR A 172 -0.66 -1.45 9.85
C TYR A 172 0.46 -0.63 9.20
N ASP A 173 0.73 -0.78 7.91
CA ASP A 173 1.78 -0.02 7.22
C ASP A 173 1.53 1.49 7.19
N ASN A 174 0.27 1.91 7.16
CA ASN A 174 -0.10 3.33 7.19
C ASN A 174 0.31 4.05 8.49
N LEU A 175 0.67 3.31 9.54
CA LEU A 175 1.19 3.86 10.80
C LEU A 175 2.70 4.09 10.76
N LYS A 176 3.41 3.58 9.73
CA LYS A 176 4.85 3.73 9.54
C LYS A 176 5.14 4.88 8.56
N HIS A 177 5.23 6.10 9.07
CA HIS A 177 5.43 7.28 8.23
C HIS A 177 6.81 7.37 7.54
N PHE A 178 7.78 6.55 7.95
CA PHE A 178 9.18 6.65 7.51
C PHE A 178 9.62 5.55 6.52
N VAL A 179 8.78 4.57 6.26
CA VAL A 179 9.12 3.49 5.30
C VAL A 179 8.58 3.82 3.93
N LYS A 180 9.50 4.07 2.98
CA LYS A 180 9.16 4.36 1.59
C LYS A 180 8.83 3.05 0.87
N LYS A 181 7.55 2.65 0.88
CA LYS A 181 7.02 1.51 0.12
C LYS A 181 6.20 1.99 -1.08
N LEU A 182 6.09 1.14 -2.10
CA LEU A 182 5.19 1.38 -3.22
C LEU A 182 3.73 1.30 -2.75
N ASP A 183 2.91 2.26 -3.13
CA ASP A 183 1.48 2.22 -2.87
C ASP A 183 0.71 2.38 -4.19
N PRO A 184 0.26 1.27 -4.81
CA PRO A 184 -0.49 1.32 -6.06
C PRO A 184 -1.83 2.05 -5.99
N ARG A 185 -2.35 2.32 -4.77
CA ARG A 185 -3.56 3.13 -4.57
C ARG A 185 -3.31 4.61 -4.80
N ARG A 186 -2.04 5.02 -4.80
CA ARG A 186 -1.61 6.40 -5.00
C ARG A 186 -1.07 6.52 -6.41
N GLU A 187 -1.83 7.12 -7.30
CA GLU A 187 -1.34 7.45 -8.64
C GLU A 187 -0.13 8.40 -8.52
N GLY A 188 1.01 7.99 -9.07
CA GLY A 188 2.28 8.71 -8.94
C GLY A 188 2.24 10.17 -9.42
N GLY A 189 1.37 10.49 -10.39
CA GLY A 189 1.14 11.85 -10.88
C GLY A 189 0.35 12.72 -9.91
N ASP A 190 -0.72 12.21 -9.34
CA ASP A 190 -1.60 12.95 -8.42
C ASP A 190 -0.89 13.26 -7.08
N GLN A 191 -0.06 12.34 -6.60
CA GLN A 191 0.69 12.55 -5.36
C GLN A 191 1.77 13.61 -5.50
N ARG A 192 2.48 13.65 -6.65
CA ARG A 192 3.49 14.69 -6.91
C ARG A 192 2.83 16.07 -6.99
N VAL A 193 1.72 16.18 -7.71
CA VAL A 193 0.96 17.44 -7.81
C VAL A 193 0.44 17.87 -6.43
N LYS A 194 -0.16 16.96 -5.65
CA LYS A 194 -0.62 17.25 -4.28
C LYS A 194 0.52 17.65 -3.36
N SER A 195 1.69 17.01 -3.48
CA SER A 195 2.87 17.35 -2.68
C SER A 195 3.35 18.76 -2.99
N VAL A 196 3.44 19.15 -4.26
CA VAL A 196 3.81 20.51 -4.68
C VAL A 196 2.79 21.51 -4.17
N ILE A 197 1.50 21.26 -4.37
CA ILE A 197 0.42 22.16 -3.91
C ILE A 197 0.50 22.36 -2.40
N ASN A 198 0.64 21.27 -1.62
CA ASN A 198 0.71 21.37 -0.16
C ASN A 198 1.96 22.13 0.31
N LEU A 199 3.10 21.91 -0.33
CA LEU A 199 4.36 22.59 -0.03
C LEU A 199 4.23 24.12 -0.30
N LEU A 200 3.74 24.47 -1.48
CA LEU A 200 3.55 25.88 -1.87
C LEU A 200 2.48 26.56 -1.04
N PHE A 201 1.40 25.86 -0.69
CA PHE A 201 0.34 26.40 0.17
C PHE A 201 0.83 26.64 1.61
N ALA A 202 1.65 25.74 2.17
CA ALA A 202 2.27 25.96 3.47
C ALA A 202 3.22 27.17 3.45
N ALA A 203 3.96 27.37 2.35
CA ALA A 203 4.79 28.56 2.16
C ALA A 203 3.96 29.84 2.03
N TYR A 204 2.82 29.78 1.31
CA TYR A 204 1.88 30.87 1.13
C TYR A 204 1.24 31.31 2.45
N THR A 205 0.84 30.35 3.30
CA THR A 205 0.20 30.63 4.59
C THR A 205 1.17 30.91 5.73
N GLY A 206 2.47 30.84 5.50
CA GLY A 206 3.47 31.02 6.55
C GLY A 206 3.57 29.87 7.56
N ASP A 207 3.03 28.67 7.25
CA ASP A 207 2.99 27.52 8.16
C ASP A 207 4.35 26.80 8.22
N VAL A 208 5.27 27.31 9.05
CA VAL A 208 6.58 26.72 9.31
C VAL A 208 6.44 25.29 9.90
N SER A 209 5.37 25.02 10.68
CA SER A 209 5.16 23.71 11.28
C SER A 209 4.83 22.64 10.24
N ALA A 210 4.00 23.00 9.23
CA ALA A 210 3.76 22.11 8.09
C ALA A 210 5.03 21.87 7.28
N LEU A 211 5.82 22.91 7.01
CA LEU A 211 7.10 22.77 6.28
C LEU A 211 8.11 21.90 7.01
N ARG A 212 8.19 22.00 8.35
CA ARG A 212 9.02 21.09 9.16
C ARG A 212 8.59 19.64 9.01
N ARG A 213 7.28 19.37 9.08
CA ARG A 213 6.75 18.00 8.87
C ARG A 213 7.10 17.47 7.47
N PHE A 214 7.02 18.31 6.44
CA PHE A 214 7.39 17.93 5.07
C PHE A 214 8.88 17.63 4.95
N ALA A 215 9.75 18.46 5.51
CA ALA A 215 11.19 18.24 5.52
C ALA A 215 11.57 16.94 6.28
N LEU A 216 10.96 16.68 7.46
CA LEU A 216 11.16 15.45 8.22
C LEU A 216 10.65 14.19 7.49
N SER A 217 9.65 14.32 6.60
CA SER A 217 9.19 13.21 5.75
C SER A 217 10.02 12.99 4.49
N SER A 218 11.21 13.60 4.41
CA SER A 218 12.12 13.55 3.26
C SER A 218 11.48 14.03 1.95
N MET A 219 10.53 14.98 2.04
CA MET A 219 9.99 15.64 0.88
C MET A 219 11.06 16.53 0.26
N ASP A 220 11.16 16.51 -1.05
CA ASP A 220 12.00 17.46 -1.78
C ASP A 220 11.42 18.88 -1.64
N MET A 221 12.12 19.76 -0.91
CA MET A 221 11.70 21.12 -0.61
C MET A 221 11.94 22.10 -1.78
N GLU A 222 12.58 21.64 -2.86
CA GLU A 222 12.82 22.38 -4.10
C GLU A 222 11.82 22.06 -5.21
N GLN A 223 10.76 21.30 -4.90
CA GLN A 223 9.70 21.00 -5.88
C GLN A 223 9.12 22.28 -6.48
N ARG A 224 8.81 22.19 -7.77
CA ARG A 224 8.33 23.31 -8.58
C ARG A 224 6.94 23.05 -9.09
N ASP A 225 6.13 24.10 -9.14
CA ASP A 225 4.82 24.08 -9.79
C ASP A 225 4.94 24.18 -11.33
N TYR A 226 3.79 24.32 -12.00
CA TYR A 226 3.73 24.50 -13.45
C TYR A 226 4.49 25.74 -13.95
N ASP A 227 4.56 26.80 -13.12
CA ASP A 227 5.24 28.03 -13.41
C ASP A 227 6.71 28.04 -12.95
N SER A 228 7.23 26.85 -12.60
CA SER A 228 8.58 26.66 -12.05
C SER A 228 8.85 27.42 -10.75
N ARG A 229 7.81 27.83 -10.03
CA ARG A 229 7.93 28.50 -8.73
C ARG A 229 8.19 27.47 -7.64
N THR A 230 9.05 27.80 -6.71
CA THR A 230 9.37 27.01 -5.53
C THR A 230 8.67 27.60 -4.28
N ALA A 231 8.67 26.85 -3.17
CA ALA A 231 8.21 27.34 -1.88
C ALA A 231 8.92 28.64 -1.46
N LEU A 232 10.20 28.80 -1.83
CA LEU A 232 10.96 30.02 -1.54
C LEU A 232 10.45 31.25 -2.32
N HIS A 233 10.04 31.09 -3.59
CA HIS A 233 9.40 32.17 -4.35
C HIS A 233 8.12 32.64 -3.68
N VAL A 234 7.25 31.68 -3.30
CA VAL A 234 5.96 31.98 -2.68
C VAL A 234 6.14 32.63 -1.32
N ALA A 235 7.00 32.10 -0.47
CA ALA A 235 7.29 32.68 0.84
C ALA A 235 7.89 34.09 0.73
N ALA A 236 8.72 34.35 -0.28
CA ALA A 236 9.32 35.64 -0.54
C ALA A 236 8.29 36.65 -1.04
N ALA A 237 7.38 36.25 -1.93
CA ALA A 237 6.28 37.06 -2.44
C ALA A 237 5.27 37.45 -1.36
N GLU A 238 5.03 36.55 -0.35
CA GLU A 238 4.10 36.80 0.76
C GLU A 238 4.78 37.43 2.00
N GLY A 239 6.11 37.65 1.98
CA GLY A 239 6.84 38.27 3.06
C GLY A 239 7.04 37.42 4.32
N HIS A 240 6.96 36.13 4.21
CA HIS A 240 7.06 35.21 5.36
C HIS A 240 8.54 34.94 5.75
N VAL A 241 9.13 35.85 6.51
CA VAL A 241 10.53 35.84 6.94
C VAL A 241 10.94 34.52 7.59
N GLU A 242 10.14 33.99 8.54
CA GLU A 242 10.44 32.74 9.23
C GLU A 242 10.43 31.51 8.30
N VAL A 243 9.55 31.50 7.29
CA VAL A 243 9.52 30.46 6.26
C VAL A 243 10.77 30.54 5.38
N VAL A 244 11.12 31.75 4.92
CA VAL A 244 12.33 31.98 4.11
C VAL A 244 13.56 31.53 4.87
N LYS A 245 13.68 31.91 6.14
CA LYS A 245 14.78 31.49 7.01
C LYS A 245 14.85 29.96 7.15
N PHE A 246 13.72 29.31 7.42
CA PHE A 246 13.66 27.84 7.54
C PHE A 246 14.10 27.15 6.25
N LEU A 247 13.59 27.60 5.10
CA LEU A 247 13.95 27.02 3.80
C LEU A 247 15.45 27.16 3.49
N LEU A 248 16.03 28.33 3.79
CA LEU A 248 17.43 28.60 3.52
C LEU A 248 18.39 27.92 4.50
N GLU A 249 18.15 28.06 5.81
CA GLU A 249 19.08 27.61 6.85
C GLU A 249 18.95 26.12 7.17
N ALA A 250 17.70 25.63 7.32
CA ALA A 250 17.43 24.26 7.70
C ALA A 250 17.34 23.31 6.49
N CYS A 251 16.64 23.72 5.43
CA CYS A 251 16.44 22.88 4.24
C CYS A 251 17.55 23.07 3.20
N ARG A 252 18.32 24.18 3.28
CA ARG A 252 19.43 24.52 2.37
C ARG A 252 19.02 24.50 0.89
N VAL A 253 17.82 25.01 0.60
CA VAL A 253 17.34 25.13 -0.76
C VAL A 253 18.15 26.16 -1.55
N ASN A 254 18.18 26.01 -2.88
CA ASN A 254 18.81 27.00 -3.75
C ASN A 254 18.19 28.38 -3.52
N PRO A 255 18.97 29.42 -3.16
CA PRO A 255 18.47 30.77 -2.87
C PRO A 255 18.09 31.57 -4.14
N VAL A 256 18.53 31.15 -5.32
CA VAL A 256 18.35 31.87 -6.59
C VAL A 256 17.69 31.01 -7.69
N PRO A 257 16.66 30.19 -7.38
CA PRO A 257 15.93 29.49 -8.42
C PRO A 257 15.22 30.49 -9.31
N LYS A 258 15.03 30.18 -10.59
CA LYS A 258 14.28 31.01 -11.54
C LYS A 258 12.94 30.36 -11.85
N ASP A 259 11.88 31.16 -11.84
CA ASP A 259 10.57 30.78 -12.33
C ASP A 259 10.51 30.81 -13.87
N ARG A 260 9.32 30.55 -14.46
CA ARG A 260 9.11 30.56 -15.91
C ARG A 260 9.32 31.93 -16.57
N TRP A 261 9.25 33.01 -15.82
CA TRP A 261 9.45 34.40 -16.30
C TRP A 261 10.88 34.88 -16.04
N GLY A 262 11.70 34.05 -15.39
CA GLY A 262 13.09 34.34 -15.06
C GLY A 262 13.28 35.04 -13.72
N ASN A 263 12.22 35.26 -12.93
CA ASN A 263 12.29 35.94 -11.63
C ASN A 263 12.87 34.99 -10.57
N THR A 264 13.62 35.56 -9.65
CA THR A 264 14.14 34.90 -8.45
C THR A 264 13.27 35.25 -7.23
N PRO A 265 13.36 34.47 -6.12
CA PRO A 265 12.65 34.81 -4.88
C PRO A 265 12.93 36.23 -4.37
N MET A 266 14.16 36.72 -4.57
CA MET A 266 14.54 38.08 -4.20
C MET A 266 13.81 39.14 -5.03
N GLU A 267 13.69 38.91 -6.35
CA GLU A 267 12.95 39.83 -7.25
C GLU A 267 11.47 39.85 -6.92
N GLU A 268 10.89 38.71 -6.54
CA GLU A 268 9.51 38.62 -6.04
C GLU A 268 9.34 39.45 -4.74
N ALA A 269 10.26 39.29 -3.77
CA ALA A 269 10.22 40.07 -2.52
C ALA A 269 10.34 41.57 -2.75
N VAL A 270 11.17 42.00 -3.70
CA VAL A 270 11.31 43.38 -4.11
C VAL A 270 10.01 43.89 -4.76
N HIS A 271 9.43 43.09 -5.66
CA HIS A 271 8.20 43.44 -6.38
C HIS A 271 7.03 43.65 -5.43
N PHE A 272 6.90 42.83 -4.39
CA PHE A 272 5.82 42.94 -3.39
C PHE A 272 6.19 43.80 -2.17
N GLY A 273 7.41 44.38 -2.14
CA GLY A 273 7.81 45.35 -1.11
C GLY A 273 8.20 44.76 0.25
N HIS A 274 8.62 43.50 0.30
CA HIS A 274 9.00 42.81 1.53
C HIS A 274 10.48 43.00 1.86
N HIS A 275 10.84 44.16 2.36
CA HIS A 275 12.23 44.57 2.60
C HIS A 275 13.00 43.65 3.56
N ASP A 276 12.36 43.10 4.58
CA ASP A 276 12.96 42.21 5.55
C ASP A 276 13.41 40.90 4.88
N VAL A 277 12.60 40.36 3.96
CA VAL A 277 12.91 39.19 3.15
C VAL A 277 14.04 39.49 2.18
N VAL A 278 14.05 40.67 1.53
CA VAL A 278 15.13 41.10 0.63
C VAL A 278 16.45 41.14 1.37
N THR A 279 16.48 41.79 2.54
CA THR A 279 17.69 41.85 3.38
C THR A 279 18.20 40.45 3.76
N MET A 280 17.30 39.57 4.17
CA MET A 280 17.65 38.20 4.55
C MET A 280 18.24 37.42 3.38
N LEU A 281 17.63 37.50 2.19
CA LEU A 281 18.12 36.83 0.99
C LEU A 281 19.48 37.40 0.53
N GLN A 282 19.70 38.70 0.65
CA GLN A 282 20.97 39.36 0.37
C GLN A 282 22.07 38.90 1.34
N ASP A 283 21.79 38.91 2.64
CA ASP A 283 22.73 38.48 3.66
C ASP A 283 23.09 37.00 3.49
N TYR A 284 22.10 36.15 3.18
CA TYR A 284 22.36 34.73 2.92
C TYR A 284 23.24 34.54 1.68
N ASN A 285 22.95 35.22 0.57
CA ASN A 285 23.75 35.17 -0.64
C ASN A 285 25.19 35.65 -0.40
N ASN A 286 25.39 36.74 0.32
CA ASN A 286 26.70 37.28 0.66
C ASN A 286 27.52 36.31 1.53
N LYS A 287 26.87 35.59 2.42
CA LYS A 287 27.49 34.65 3.36
C LYS A 287 27.89 33.33 2.71
N TYR A 288 27.11 32.85 1.72
CA TYR A 288 27.25 31.52 1.13
C TYR A 288 27.69 31.54 -0.35
N SER A 289 27.76 32.71 -1.01
CA SER A 289 28.39 32.84 -2.32
C SER A 289 29.84 33.24 -2.10
N PRO A 290 30.85 32.44 -2.54
CA PRO A 290 32.25 32.87 -2.47
C PRO A 290 32.47 34.09 -3.38
N PRO A 291 33.30 35.05 -2.98
CA PRO A 291 33.68 36.16 -3.85
C PRO A 291 34.55 35.62 -5.01
N GLY A 292 33.97 35.58 -6.22
CA GLY A 292 34.74 35.27 -7.43
C GLY A 292 34.35 33.92 -8.07
N GLY A 293 33.71 34.05 -9.22
CA GLY A 293 33.10 32.99 -10.01
C GLY A 293 33.99 31.79 -10.35
N ALA A 294 33.33 30.72 -10.62
CA ALA A 294 33.49 29.78 -11.74
C ALA A 294 32.64 28.52 -11.50
N THR A 295 31.66 28.37 -12.34
CA THR A 295 31.18 27.14 -13.02
C THR A 295 31.66 25.78 -12.48
N GLU A 296 30.61 24.92 -12.24
CA GLU A 296 30.60 23.49 -12.56
C GLU A 296 31.61 22.56 -11.87
N ASP A 297 31.05 21.51 -11.28
CA ASP A 297 31.68 20.31 -10.72
C ASP A 297 31.90 20.27 -9.19
N LYS A 298 30.76 20.09 -8.44
CA LYS A 298 30.76 19.37 -7.16
C LYS A 298 29.35 18.93 -6.75
N GLU A 299 28.67 18.25 -7.61
CA GLU A 299 27.53 17.40 -7.23
C GLU A 299 27.98 15.96 -7.02
N LYS A 300 28.52 15.59 -5.88
CA LYS A 300 28.59 14.17 -5.47
C LYS A 300 29.47 13.93 -4.24
N GLU A 301 29.32 14.62 -3.14
CA GLU A 301 30.02 14.14 -1.93
C GLU A 301 29.48 14.62 -0.55
N ILE A 302 28.27 15.14 -0.45
CA ILE A 302 27.72 15.54 0.86
C ILE A 302 26.28 15.00 1.03
N SER A 303 26.07 13.68 1.06
CA SER A 303 24.75 13.10 1.37
C SER A 303 24.69 12.25 2.65
N GLU A 304 25.74 12.17 3.46
CA GLU A 304 25.73 11.21 4.59
C GLU A 304 26.24 11.71 5.95
N LYS A 305 26.41 13.00 6.20
CA LYS A 305 26.76 13.43 7.56
C LYS A 305 26.02 14.71 7.94
N ASN A 306 25.04 14.62 8.78
CA ASN A 306 24.52 15.57 9.76
C ASN A 306 22.98 15.57 9.87
N ILE A 307 22.42 14.46 10.35
CA ILE A 307 21.03 14.41 10.86
C ILE A 307 21.01 14.43 12.41
N ASP A 308 22.16 14.30 13.08
CA ASP A 308 22.24 14.13 14.54
C ASP A 308 22.15 15.41 15.38
N GLY A 309 21.84 16.54 14.79
CA GLY A 309 21.81 17.83 15.50
C GLY A 309 20.43 18.50 15.61
N LEU A 310 19.32 17.81 15.29
CA LEU A 310 17.97 18.41 15.23
C LEU A 310 16.91 17.63 16.05
N LEU A 311 17.32 16.86 17.05
CA LEU A 311 16.41 16.33 18.07
C LEU A 311 16.40 17.22 19.31
#